data_f988b08f47d190fe385a678c41e30e91
#
_entry.id   f988b08f47d190fe385a678c41e30e91
#
_cell.length_a   1.000
_cell.length_b   1.000
_cell.length_c   1.000
_cell.angle_alpha   90.00
_cell.angle_beta   90.00
_cell.angle_gamma   90.00
#
_symmetry.space_group_name_H-M   'P 1'
#
loop_
_entity.id
_entity.type
_entity.pdbx_description
1 polymer ?
#
loop_
_entity_poly.entity_id
_entity_poly.type
_entity_poly.pdbx_seq_one_letter_code
_entity_poly.pdbx_strand_id
1 'polypeptide(L)'
;PGRSGYPGYLYTDLANLLERAGTIDGKKGSITQIPILSMPNDDKTHVVPDLTGYITEGQIVLNRTLFKQGITPPIDIIASLSRLKDKGQGAGKTRKDHGAVADQIFATLSESLRQQELALVLGVDSLTDTGKKYLEFNKQYNTRFLNQGRKARSIIETLELSWDLLSILPREELKKLKDDLIEEFGKGRIKLLK
;
A
#
# COMPACT_ATOMS: atom_id res chain seq x y z
N PRO A 1 14.38 -26.62 -21.49
CA PRO A 1 13.67 -25.33 -21.49
C PRO A 1 13.24 -24.98 -20.09
N GLY A 2 13.40 -23.69 -19.75
CA GLY A 2 12.98 -23.18 -18.48
C GLY A 2 11.46 -23.10 -18.35
N ARG A 3 10.96 -22.51 -17.23
CA ARG A 3 9.53 -22.31 -16.95
C ARG A 3 8.85 -21.55 -18.09
N SER A 4 7.70 -22.03 -18.54
CA SER A 4 6.87 -21.41 -19.60
C SER A 4 7.61 -21.14 -20.94
N GLY A 5 8.59 -21.99 -21.29
CA GLY A 5 9.35 -21.85 -22.54
C GLY A 5 10.47 -20.82 -22.52
N TYR A 6 10.69 -20.11 -21.40
CA TYR A 6 11.80 -19.19 -21.24
C TYR A 6 13.12 -19.92 -20.97
N PRO A 7 14.28 -19.32 -21.34
CA PRO A 7 15.58 -19.90 -21.03
C PRO A 7 15.79 -20.08 -19.52
N GLY A 8 16.49 -21.15 -19.11
CA GLY A 8 16.80 -21.39 -17.69
C GLY A 8 17.67 -20.30 -17.05
N TYR A 9 18.42 -19.54 -17.84
CA TYR A 9 19.27 -18.42 -17.39
C TYR A 9 18.55 -17.06 -17.28
N LEU A 10 17.24 -16.99 -17.56
CA LEU A 10 16.47 -15.73 -17.54
C LEU A 10 16.59 -15.00 -16.20
N TYR A 11 16.57 -15.73 -15.07
CA TYR A 11 16.75 -15.12 -13.75
C TYR A 11 18.09 -14.41 -13.64
N THR A 12 19.16 -15.06 -14.08
CA THR A 12 20.52 -14.50 -14.02
C THR A 12 20.63 -13.24 -14.89
N ASP A 13 20.05 -13.25 -16.07
CA ASP A 13 20.06 -12.08 -16.97
C ASP A 13 19.29 -10.90 -16.37
N LEU A 14 18.11 -11.15 -15.81
CA LEU A 14 17.33 -10.13 -15.11
C LEU A 14 18.06 -9.61 -13.87
N ALA A 15 18.68 -10.49 -13.08
CA ALA A 15 19.46 -10.11 -11.91
C ALA A 15 20.63 -9.21 -12.31
N ASN A 16 21.45 -9.62 -13.31
CA ASN A 16 22.58 -8.83 -13.81
C ASN A 16 22.15 -7.43 -14.32
N LEU A 17 20.96 -7.32 -14.89
CA LEU A 17 20.41 -6.03 -15.32
C LEU A 17 20.03 -5.14 -14.14
N LEU A 18 19.38 -5.70 -13.12
CA LEU A 18 18.81 -4.96 -11.99
C LEU A 18 19.84 -4.70 -10.87
N GLU A 19 20.88 -5.54 -10.73
CA GLU A 19 21.98 -5.35 -9.77
C GLU A 19 22.85 -4.12 -10.06
N ARG A 20 22.64 -3.45 -11.16
CA ARG A 20 23.28 -2.16 -11.46
C ARG A 20 22.73 -1.02 -10.60
N ALA A 21 21.60 -1.21 -9.94
CA ALA A 21 21.07 -0.26 -8.96
C ALA A 21 21.89 -0.30 -7.67
N GLY A 22 22.08 0.85 -7.04
CA GLY A 22 22.76 0.93 -5.75
C GLY A 22 23.79 2.04 -5.65
N THR A 23 24.62 1.92 -4.63
CA THR A 23 25.76 2.80 -4.35
C THR A 23 27.06 2.00 -4.37
N ILE A 24 28.14 2.64 -4.73
CA ILE A 24 29.49 2.03 -4.71
C ILE A 24 30.32 2.78 -3.66
N ASP A 25 30.94 2.03 -2.77
CA ASP A 25 31.82 2.60 -1.74
C ASP A 25 32.95 3.46 -2.37
N GLY A 26 33.18 4.64 -1.79
CA GLY A 26 34.15 5.60 -2.31
C GLY A 26 33.69 6.39 -3.54
N LYS A 27 32.52 6.12 -4.09
CA LYS A 27 31.91 6.91 -5.19
C LYS A 27 30.78 7.79 -4.67
N LYS A 28 30.63 8.96 -5.28
CA LYS A 28 29.47 9.83 -5.00
C LYS A 28 28.30 9.46 -5.88
N GLY A 29 27.09 9.48 -5.32
CA GLY A 29 25.84 9.24 -6.03
C GLY A 29 25.34 7.80 -5.91
N SER A 30 24.17 7.57 -6.51
CA SER A 30 23.47 6.28 -6.52
C SER A 30 22.71 6.10 -7.83
N ILE A 31 22.43 4.85 -8.16
CA ILE A 31 21.54 4.50 -9.28
C ILE A 31 20.27 3.88 -8.70
N THR A 32 19.13 4.50 -9.01
CA THR A 32 17.81 3.94 -8.70
C THR A 32 17.17 3.47 -10.00
N GLN A 33 16.72 2.22 -10.03
CA GLN A 33 16.00 1.65 -11.18
C GLN A 33 14.53 1.45 -10.81
N ILE A 34 13.65 1.89 -11.70
CA ILE A 34 12.20 1.67 -11.60
C ILE A 34 11.75 0.96 -12.88
N PRO A 35 11.89 -0.38 -12.96
CA PRO A 35 11.46 -1.14 -14.11
C PRO A 35 9.94 -1.10 -14.26
N ILE A 36 9.45 -0.88 -15.47
CA ILE A 36 8.02 -0.92 -15.78
C ILE A 36 7.76 -2.13 -16.66
N LEU A 37 6.89 -3.01 -16.20
CA LEU A 37 6.52 -4.21 -16.96
C LEU A 37 5.02 -4.30 -17.17
N SER A 38 4.64 -4.89 -18.32
CA SER A 38 3.28 -5.36 -18.54
C SER A 38 3.13 -6.80 -18.08
N MET A 39 2.01 -7.11 -17.42
CA MET A 39 1.66 -8.49 -17.05
C MET A 39 0.66 -9.03 -18.07
N PRO A 40 1.02 -10.04 -18.88
CA PRO A 40 0.07 -10.67 -19.79
C PRO A 40 -1.15 -11.20 -19.01
N ASN A 41 -2.36 -10.83 -19.45
CA ASN A 41 -3.62 -11.19 -18.79
C ASN A 41 -3.72 -10.79 -17.30
N ASP A 42 -2.98 -9.77 -16.88
CA ASP A 42 -2.84 -9.37 -15.48
C ASP A 42 -2.30 -10.49 -14.56
N ASP A 43 -1.61 -11.47 -15.16
CA ASP A 43 -1.06 -12.64 -14.46
C ASP A 43 0.25 -12.30 -13.76
N LYS A 44 0.20 -12.15 -12.44
CA LYS A 44 1.37 -11.89 -11.58
C LYS A 44 2.32 -13.09 -11.52
N THR A 45 1.83 -14.29 -11.86
CA THR A 45 2.64 -15.52 -11.83
C THR A 45 3.39 -15.78 -13.14
N HIS A 46 3.18 -14.91 -14.15
CA HIS A 46 3.98 -14.93 -15.37
C HIS A 46 5.47 -14.78 -15.02
N VAL A 47 6.33 -15.54 -15.70
CA VAL A 47 7.75 -15.70 -15.32
C VAL A 47 8.50 -14.37 -15.14
N VAL A 48 8.26 -13.37 -15.99
CA VAL A 48 8.98 -12.09 -15.92
C VAL A 48 8.57 -11.24 -14.71
N PRO A 49 7.27 -10.95 -14.46
CA PRO A 49 6.83 -10.27 -13.24
C PRO A 49 7.23 -11.01 -11.96
N ASP A 50 7.10 -12.32 -11.94
CA ASP A 50 7.43 -13.17 -10.80
C ASP A 50 8.93 -13.06 -10.44
N LEU A 51 9.82 -13.30 -11.41
CA LEU A 51 11.27 -13.18 -11.19
C LEU A 51 11.69 -11.76 -10.82
N THR A 52 11.15 -10.74 -11.49
CA THR A 52 11.44 -9.34 -11.17
C THR A 52 11.00 -8.99 -9.76
N GLY A 53 9.87 -9.52 -9.30
CA GLY A 53 9.39 -9.38 -7.93
C GLY A 53 10.34 -9.99 -6.88
N TYR A 54 11.08 -11.05 -7.22
CA TYR A 54 12.11 -11.62 -6.32
C TYR A 54 13.40 -10.78 -6.27
N ILE A 55 13.80 -10.19 -7.39
CA ILE A 55 15.06 -9.47 -7.50
C ILE A 55 14.96 -8.06 -6.91
N THR A 56 13.85 -7.36 -7.17
CA THR A 56 13.66 -5.97 -6.75
C THR A 56 13.25 -5.84 -5.27
N GLU A 57 13.52 -4.68 -4.66
CA GLU A 57 13.20 -4.40 -3.26
C GLU A 57 11.73 -4.08 -3.00
N GLY A 58 10.93 -3.96 -4.04
CA GLY A 58 9.50 -3.75 -3.94
C GLY A 58 8.82 -3.69 -5.30
N GLN A 59 7.51 -3.64 -5.28
CA GLN A 59 6.70 -3.58 -6.48
C GLN A 59 5.43 -2.76 -6.24
N ILE A 60 5.09 -1.95 -7.22
CA ILE A 60 3.83 -1.19 -7.27
C ILE A 60 2.96 -1.85 -8.33
N VAL A 61 1.86 -2.44 -7.91
CA VAL A 61 0.92 -3.15 -8.79
C VAL A 61 -0.22 -2.20 -9.16
N LEU A 62 -0.49 -2.07 -10.45
CA LEU A 62 -1.63 -1.31 -10.96
C LEU A 62 -2.80 -2.25 -11.24
N ASN A 63 -4.02 -1.79 -10.93
CA ASN A 63 -5.24 -2.58 -11.03
C ASN A 63 -6.21 -1.97 -12.05
N ARG A 64 -6.61 -2.76 -13.06
CA ARG A 64 -7.54 -2.30 -14.13
C ARG A 64 -8.92 -1.97 -13.61
N THR A 65 -9.38 -2.65 -12.56
CA THR A 65 -10.70 -2.36 -11.96
C THR A 65 -10.71 -0.99 -11.32
N LEU A 66 -9.66 -0.64 -10.56
CA LEU A 66 -9.52 0.71 -9.99
C LEU A 66 -9.45 1.78 -11.09
N PHE A 67 -8.73 1.50 -12.18
CA PHE A 67 -8.67 2.42 -13.32
C PHE A 67 -10.07 2.63 -13.95
N LYS A 68 -10.83 1.54 -14.18
CA LYS A 68 -12.22 1.62 -14.70
C LYS A 68 -13.16 2.40 -13.77
N GLN A 69 -12.88 2.41 -12.48
CA GLN A 69 -13.62 3.20 -11.48
C GLN A 69 -13.18 4.68 -11.44
N GLY A 70 -12.27 5.10 -12.32
CA GLY A 70 -11.78 6.48 -12.38
C GLY A 70 -10.76 6.84 -11.29
N ILE A 71 -10.20 5.86 -10.60
CA ILE A 71 -9.18 6.07 -9.56
C ILE A 71 -7.80 6.24 -10.22
N THR A 72 -7.13 7.35 -9.94
CA THR A 72 -5.83 7.67 -10.53
C THR A 72 -4.89 8.25 -9.47
N PRO A 73 -3.71 7.62 -9.24
CA PRO A 73 -3.20 6.38 -9.84
C PRO A 73 -3.96 5.13 -9.35
N PRO A 74 -4.17 4.11 -10.21
CA PRO A 74 -4.93 2.91 -9.86
C PRO A 74 -4.06 1.88 -9.13
N ILE A 75 -3.45 2.25 -8.03
CA ILE A 75 -2.51 1.42 -7.28
C ILE A 75 -3.27 0.43 -6.40
N ASP A 76 -2.98 -0.85 -6.57
CA ASP A 76 -3.44 -1.92 -5.70
C ASP A 76 -2.47 -2.06 -4.51
N ILE A 77 -2.83 -1.45 -3.40
CA ILE A 77 -2.00 -1.43 -2.19
C ILE A 77 -1.82 -2.85 -1.61
N ILE A 78 -2.86 -3.68 -1.65
CA ILE A 78 -2.79 -5.04 -1.09
C ILE A 78 -1.85 -5.93 -1.89
N ALA A 79 -1.81 -5.74 -3.21
CA ALA A 79 -0.92 -6.49 -4.08
C ALA A 79 0.50 -5.91 -4.16
N SER A 80 0.68 -4.67 -3.72
CA SER A 80 1.97 -3.97 -3.73
C SER A 80 2.81 -4.33 -2.49
N LEU A 81 4.13 -4.23 -2.64
CA LEU A 81 5.08 -4.59 -1.58
C LEU A 81 6.27 -3.65 -1.58
N SER A 82 6.76 -3.31 -0.39
CA SER A 82 8.08 -2.72 -0.18
C SER A 82 8.80 -3.47 0.95
N ARG A 83 9.92 -4.13 0.64
CA ARG A 83 10.74 -4.86 1.63
C ARG A 83 11.52 -3.93 2.53
N LEU A 84 11.75 -2.71 2.08
CA LEU A 84 12.58 -1.71 2.79
C LEU A 84 11.75 -0.59 3.42
N LYS A 85 10.41 -0.71 3.49
CA LYS A 85 9.54 0.34 4.03
C LYS A 85 9.99 0.83 5.42
N ASP A 86 10.38 -0.09 6.30
CA ASP A 86 10.78 0.22 7.67
C ASP A 86 12.11 1.00 7.75
N LYS A 87 12.97 0.86 6.73
CA LYS A 87 14.19 1.66 6.61
C LYS A 87 13.94 3.09 6.13
N GLY A 88 12.77 3.35 5.52
CA GLY A 88 12.38 4.64 4.96
C GLY A 88 11.47 5.48 5.85
N GLN A 89 11.01 4.97 7.00
CA GLN A 89 10.01 5.61 7.84
C GLN A 89 10.47 5.74 9.30
N GLY A 90 9.79 6.60 10.08
CA GLY A 90 10.04 6.78 11.49
C GLY A 90 11.06 7.87 11.83
N ALA A 91 11.48 7.92 13.10
CA ALA A 91 12.33 8.97 13.65
C ALA A 91 13.61 9.18 12.83
N GLY A 92 13.90 10.45 12.55
CA GLY A 92 15.06 10.86 11.75
C GLY A 92 14.85 10.79 10.22
N LYS A 93 13.71 10.27 9.75
CA LYS A 93 13.38 10.18 8.32
C LYS A 93 12.01 10.76 8.00
N THR A 94 11.00 10.37 8.78
CA THR A 94 9.64 10.86 8.68
C THR A 94 9.07 11.10 10.08
N ARG A 95 7.77 11.37 10.20
CA ARG A 95 7.12 11.51 11.50
C ARG A 95 7.08 10.15 12.22
N LYS A 96 7.20 10.15 13.55
CA LYS A 96 7.34 8.93 14.36
C LYS A 96 6.15 7.96 14.29
N ASP A 97 4.96 8.47 13.97
CA ASP A 97 3.73 7.68 13.82
C ASP A 97 3.60 6.99 12.46
N HIS A 98 4.46 7.31 11.48
CA HIS A 98 4.31 6.86 10.08
C HIS A 98 4.16 5.34 9.96
N GLY A 99 5.03 4.58 10.61
CA GLY A 99 4.97 3.11 10.54
C GLY A 99 3.66 2.54 11.07
N ALA A 100 3.26 2.96 12.26
CA ALA A 100 2.03 2.49 12.89
C ALA A 100 0.77 2.90 12.09
N VAL A 101 0.75 4.13 11.56
CA VAL A 101 -0.35 4.61 10.71
C VAL A 101 -0.42 3.83 9.41
N ALA A 102 0.71 3.58 8.74
CA ALA A 102 0.76 2.80 7.50
C ALA A 102 0.26 1.36 7.72
N ASP A 103 0.72 0.72 8.80
CA ASP A 103 0.27 -0.64 9.16
C ASP A 103 -1.22 -0.69 9.51
N GLN A 104 -1.74 0.36 10.17
CA GLN A 104 -3.17 0.44 10.48
C GLN A 104 -4.00 0.66 9.21
N ILE A 105 -3.60 1.54 8.30
CA ILE A 105 -4.28 1.74 7.00
C ILE A 105 -4.32 0.43 6.23
N PHE A 106 -3.20 -0.30 6.15
CA PHE A 106 -3.14 -1.58 5.45
C PHE A 106 -4.10 -2.62 6.05
N ALA A 107 -4.09 -2.76 7.39
CA ALA A 107 -5.00 -3.67 8.08
C ALA A 107 -6.47 -3.29 7.87
N THR A 108 -6.78 -1.99 7.94
CA THR A 108 -8.13 -1.46 7.73
C THR A 108 -8.60 -1.69 6.30
N LEU A 109 -7.74 -1.50 5.29
CA LEU A 109 -8.05 -1.80 3.89
C LEU A 109 -8.35 -3.28 3.69
N SER A 110 -7.51 -4.16 4.24
CA SER A 110 -7.72 -5.61 4.13
C SER A 110 -9.08 -6.03 4.71
N GLU A 111 -9.44 -5.49 5.86
CA GLU A 111 -10.75 -5.76 6.47
C GLU A 111 -11.90 -5.14 5.66
N SER A 112 -11.71 -3.93 5.12
CA SER A 112 -12.74 -3.28 4.30
C SER A 112 -13.07 -4.07 3.03
N LEU A 113 -12.08 -4.68 2.40
CA LEU A 113 -12.30 -5.56 1.23
C LEU A 113 -13.09 -6.81 1.63
N ARG A 114 -12.78 -7.41 2.78
CA ARG A 114 -13.55 -8.53 3.32
C ARG A 114 -15.01 -8.13 3.59
N GLN A 115 -15.25 -6.96 4.14
CA GLN A 115 -16.61 -6.45 4.35
C GLN A 115 -17.34 -6.17 3.03
N GLN A 116 -16.63 -5.73 1.98
CA GLN A 116 -17.21 -5.59 0.64
C GLN A 116 -17.65 -6.95 0.06
N GLU A 117 -16.83 -7.99 0.19
CA GLU A 117 -17.18 -9.33 -0.25
C GLU A 117 -18.43 -9.86 0.50
N LEU A 118 -18.50 -9.66 1.81
CA LEU A 118 -19.67 -10.01 2.61
C LEU A 118 -20.91 -9.24 2.16
N ALA A 119 -20.77 -7.94 1.88
CA ALA A 119 -21.88 -7.11 1.39
C ALA A 119 -22.42 -7.56 0.04
N LEU A 120 -21.55 -8.08 -0.84
CA LEU A 120 -21.96 -8.63 -2.14
C LEU A 120 -22.82 -9.90 -1.99
N VAL A 121 -22.55 -10.71 -0.96
CA VAL A 121 -23.26 -11.98 -0.73
C VAL A 121 -24.52 -11.78 0.10
N LEU A 122 -24.44 -11.02 1.18
CA LEU A 122 -25.50 -10.90 2.20
C LEU A 122 -26.34 -9.62 2.08
N GLY A 123 -25.89 -8.66 1.29
CA GLY A 123 -26.44 -7.31 1.25
C GLY A 123 -25.84 -6.39 2.31
N VAL A 124 -25.77 -5.09 2.00
CA VAL A 124 -25.19 -4.07 2.90
C VAL A 124 -25.95 -3.96 4.22
N ASP A 125 -27.26 -4.16 4.19
CA ASP A 125 -28.13 -4.04 5.37
C ASP A 125 -27.86 -5.13 6.43
N SER A 126 -27.31 -6.26 6.00
CA SER A 126 -26.95 -7.39 6.86
C SER A 126 -25.61 -7.19 7.59
N LEU A 127 -24.84 -6.17 7.21
CA LEU A 127 -23.59 -5.86 7.88
C LEU A 127 -23.82 -5.20 9.24
N THR A 128 -22.88 -5.47 10.15
CA THR A 128 -22.81 -4.74 11.42
C THR A 128 -22.52 -3.25 11.20
N ASP A 129 -22.78 -2.40 12.19
CA ASP A 129 -22.45 -0.98 12.11
C ASP A 129 -20.96 -0.74 11.88
N THR A 130 -20.11 -1.56 12.47
CA THR A 130 -18.66 -1.53 12.22
C THR A 130 -18.35 -1.95 10.78
N GLY A 131 -19.02 -2.98 10.25
CA GLY A 131 -18.88 -3.39 8.84
C GLY A 131 -19.23 -2.27 7.88
N LYS A 132 -20.31 -1.54 8.12
CA LYS A 132 -20.70 -0.36 7.33
C LYS A 132 -19.66 0.76 7.39
N LYS A 133 -19.02 0.98 8.54
CA LYS A 133 -17.91 1.93 8.69
C LYS A 133 -16.67 1.53 7.87
N TYR A 134 -16.37 0.24 7.76
CA TYR A 134 -15.30 -0.25 6.88
C TYR A 134 -15.61 0.02 5.40
N LEU A 135 -16.87 -0.13 4.95
CA LEU A 135 -17.27 0.25 3.59
C LEU A 135 -17.09 1.75 3.35
N GLU A 136 -17.51 2.58 4.31
CA GLU A 136 -17.32 4.03 4.22
C GLU A 136 -15.83 4.40 4.21
N PHE A 137 -15.01 3.77 5.05
CA PHE A 137 -13.57 3.95 5.02
C PHE A 137 -13.00 3.64 3.62
N ASN A 138 -13.35 2.52 3.01
CA ASN A 138 -12.86 2.14 1.68
C ASN A 138 -13.25 3.18 0.61
N LYS A 139 -14.48 3.64 0.64
CA LYS A 139 -14.97 4.69 -0.26
C LYS A 139 -14.17 5.98 -0.09
N GLN A 140 -13.98 6.44 1.13
CA GLN A 140 -13.21 7.65 1.44
C GLN A 140 -11.72 7.48 1.10
N TYR A 141 -11.15 6.30 1.36
CA TYR A 141 -9.79 5.98 0.99
C TYR A 141 -9.58 6.09 -0.53
N ASN A 142 -10.43 5.46 -1.31
CA ASN A 142 -10.33 5.50 -2.76
C ASN A 142 -10.49 6.91 -3.33
N THR A 143 -11.44 7.70 -2.80
CA THR A 143 -11.76 9.03 -3.34
C THR A 143 -10.83 10.13 -2.85
N ARG A 144 -10.36 10.09 -1.60
CA ARG A 144 -9.58 11.16 -0.97
C ARG A 144 -8.11 10.86 -0.85
N PHE A 145 -7.75 9.58 -0.62
CA PHE A 145 -6.37 9.18 -0.38
C PHE A 145 -5.70 8.68 -1.66
N LEU A 146 -6.26 7.67 -2.31
CA LEU A 146 -5.68 7.07 -3.49
C LEU A 146 -5.86 7.96 -4.73
N ASN A 147 -7.06 8.48 -4.95
CA ASN A 147 -7.34 9.36 -6.10
C ASN A 147 -6.81 10.79 -5.82
N GLN A 148 -5.52 10.97 -6.03
CA GLN A 148 -4.82 12.23 -5.77
C GLN A 148 -4.95 13.24 -6.93
N GLY A 149 -5.32 12.78 -8.13
CA GLY A 149 -5.35 13.62 -9.33
C GLY A 149 -3.95 14.14 -9.71
N ARG A 150 -3.84 15.44 -9.97
CA ARG A 150 -2.56 16.09 -10.36
C ARG A 150 -1.92 16.89 -9.21
N LYS A 151 -2.40 16.74 -7.98
CA LYS A 151 -1.86 17.50 -6.84
C LYS A 151 -0.74 16.72 -6.18
N ALA A 152 0.41 17.36 -5.98
CA ALA A 152 1.43 16.85 -5.09
C ALA A 152 0.93 16.91 -3.64
N ARG A 153 1.24 15.89 -2.85
CA ARG A 153 0.90 15.81 -1.43
C ARG A 153 2.16 15.41 -0.66
N SER A 154 2.50 16.19 0.34
CA SER A 154 3.62 15.90 1.21
C SER A 154 3.35 14.68 2.10
N ILE A 155 4.40 14.12 2.68
CA ILE A 155 4.29 13.04 3.67
C ILE A 155 3.46 13.43 4.88
N ILE A 156 3.61 14.68 5.35
CA ILE A 156 2.83 15.18 6.50
C ILE A 156 1.34 15.28 6.16
N GLU A 157 1.00 15.87 5.02
CA GLU A 157 -0.40 15.91 4.55
C GLU A 157 -0.99 14.52 4.36
N THR A 158 -0.19 13.57 3.88
CA THR A 158 -0.59 12.17 3.73
C THR A 158 -0.89 11.53 5.09
N LEU A 159 -0.06 11.77 6.10
CA LEU A 159 -0.28 11.26 7.46
C LEU A 159 -1.49 11.91 8.13
N GLU A 160 -1.68 13.23 7.98
CA GLU A 160 -2.87 13.91 8.52
C GLU A 160 -4.16 13.35 7.87
N LEU A 161 -4.16 13.15 6.55
CA LEU A 161 -5.28 12.54 5.86
C LEU A 161 -5.51 11.07 6.31
N SER A 162 -4.44 10.34 6.60
CA SER A 162 -4.55 8.99 7.15
C SER A 162 -5.27 8.99 8.51
N TRP A 163 -4.94 9.93 9.40
CA TRP A 163 -5.61 10.09 10.67
C TRP A 163 -7.09 10.46 10.51
N ASP A 164 -7.41 11.35 9.55
CA ASP A 164 -8.81 11.67 9.22
C ASP A 164 -9.59 10.43 8.79
N LEU A 165 -9.02 9.61 7.91
CA LEU A 165 -9.67 8.39 7.43
C LEU A 165 -9.85 7.36 8.54
N LEU A 166 -8.82 7.14 9.37
CA LEU A 166 -8.88 6.19 10.47
C LEU A 166 -9.90 6.59 11.54
N SER A 167 -10.21 7.88 11.67
CA SER A 167 -11.25 8.36 12.61
C SER A 167 -12.69 7.95 12.26
N ILE A 168 -12.92 7.40 11.07
CA ILE A 168 -14.21 6.80 10.68
C ILE A 168 -14.50 5.55 11.53
N LEU A 169 -13.44 4.84 11.94
CA LEU A 169 -13.53 3.61 12.70
C LEU A 169 -13.53 3.88 14.21
N PRO A 170 -14.18 3.02 14.98
CA PRO A 170 -14.09 3.09 16.44
C PRO A 170 -12.69 2.70 16.92
N ARG A 171 -12.32 3.16 18.13
CA ARG A 171 -10.98 2.93 18.73
C ARG A 171 -10.60 1.46 18.79
N GLU A 172 -11.55 0.59 19.06
CA GLU A 172 -11.37 -0.87 19.20
C GLU A 172 -10.81 -1.53 17.93
N GLU A 173 -11.05 -0.93 16.77
CA GLU A 173 -10.57 -1.43 15.48
C GLU A 173 -9.16 -0.93 15.12
N LEU A 174 -8.66 0.07 15.85
CA LEU A 174 -7.36 0.71 15.58
C LEU A 174 -6.23 0.03 16.37
N LYS A 175 -6.12 -1.29 16.24
CA LYS A 175 -5.24 -2.16 17.07
C LYS A 175 -3.74 -1.93 16.86
N LYS A 176 -3.34 -1.34 15.72
CA LYS A 176 -1.93 -1.01 15.42
C LYS A 176 -1.49 0.34 15.99
N LEU A 177 -2.44 1.16 16.44
CA LEU A 177 -2.17 2.47 17.01
C LEU A 177 -2.17 2.40 18.53
N LYS A 178 -1.08 2.80 19.13
CA LYS A 178 -0.95 2.98 20.59
C LYS A 178 -1.62 4.27 21.02
N ASP A 179 -2.07 4.33 22.28
CA ASP A 179 -2.78 5.49 22.80
C ASP A 179 -1.93 6.76 22.83
N ASP A 180 -0.62 6.66 23.11
CA ASP A 180 0.32 7.78 23.04
C ASP A 180 0.37 8.43 21.66
N LEU A 181 0.34 7.63 20.58
CA LEU A 181 0.29 8.14 19.22
C LEU A 181 -1.07 8.79 18.90
N ILE A 182 -2.16 8.23 19.41
CA ILE A 182 -3.50 8.79 19.22
C ILE A 182 -3.63 10.14 19.94
N GLU A 183 -3.11 10.25 21.16
CA GLU A 183 -3.11 11.51 21.92
C GLU A 183 -2.31 12.59 21.19
N GLU A 184 -1.12 12.27 20.72
CA GLU A 184 -0.22 13.24 20.10
C GLU A 184 -0.64 13.63 18.68
N PHE A 185 -1.01 12.67 17.84
CA PHE A 185 -1.26 12.89 16.39
C PHE A 185 -2.73 12.81 16.01
N GLY A 186 -3.56 12.13 16.79
CA GLY A 186 -4.98 12.02 16.51
C GLY A 186 -5.75 13.33 16.67
N LYS A 187 -5.20 14.30 17.44
CA LYS A 187 -5.77 15.65 17.60
C LYS A 187 -7.26 15.66 17.96
N GLY A 188 -7.69 14.75 18.83
CA GLY A 188 -9.09 14.62 19.25
C GLY A 188 -10.04 13.99 18.23
N ARG A 189 -9.56 13.56 17.05
CA ARG A 189 -10.38 12.88 16.03
C ARG A 189 -10.86 11.51 16.49
N ILE A 190 -10.09 10.85 17.33
CA ILE A 190 -10.35 9.50 17.86
C ILE A 190 -10.50 9.62 19.37
N LYS A 191 -11.65 9.16 19.90
CA LYS A 191 -11.87 9.10 21.34
C LYS A 191 -11.13 7.89 21.92
N LEU A 192 -10.31 8.09 22.95
CA LEU A 192 -9.69 7.01 23.70
C LEU A 192 -10.75 6.26 24.53
N LEU A 193 -10.53 4.96 24.69
CA LEU A 193 -11.31 4.16 25.64
C LEU A 193 -10.90 4.58 27.07
N LYS A 194 -11.88 4.92 27.89
CA LYS A 194 -11.66 5.21 29.30
C LYS A 194 -11.56 3.92 30.09
#